data_b513bf91a5b708049a6f152d8dfd7879
#
_entry.id   b513bf91a5b708049a6f152d8dfd7879
#
_cell.length_a   1.000
_cell.length_b   1.000
_cell.length_c   1.000
_cell.angle_alpha   90.00
_cell.angle_beta   90.00
_cell.angle_gamma   90.00
#
_symmetry.space_group_name_H-M   'P 1'
#
loop_
_entity.id
_entity.type
_entity.pdbx_description
1 polymer ?
#
loop_
_entity_poly.entity_id
_entity_poly.type
_entity_poly.pdbx_seq_one_letter_code
_entity_poly.pdbx_strand_id
1 'polypeptide(L)'
;MKTILLVDDEYSIIEVLSYLLEEEGYAVLTASNGQVALDRVAKKVPDLVVTDQMMPVMTGTELLAALRKDPALQHVPVILMTSAPLAATRKLRWDDFIAKPFAFSELLQAVHRVLPKLTE
;
A
#
# COMPACT_ATOMS: atom_id res chain seq x y z
N MET A 1 0.56 17.20 4.23
CA MET A 1 0.86 16.23 3.17
C MET A 1 0.22 14.88 3.48
N LYS A 2 -0.09 14.12 2.47
CA LYS A 2 -0.65 12.80 2.67
C LYS A 2 0.43 11.79 3.02
N THR A 3 0.08 10.83 3.86
CA THR A 3 1.01 9.79 4.34
C THR A 3 0.68 8.46 3.69
N ILE A 4 1.68 7.84 3.10
CA ILE A 4 1.57 6.52 2.46
C ILE A 4 2.38 5.52 3.28
N LEU A 5 1.75 4.40 3.64
CA LEU A 5 2.47 3.28 4.24
C LEU A 5 2.81 2.30 3.13
N LEU A 6 4.09 2.09 2.90
CA LEU A 6 4.60 1.21 1.84
C LEU A 6 5.08 -0.09 2.47
N VAL A 7 4.50 -1.21 2.05
CA VAL A 7 4.75 -2.51 2.63
C VAL A 7 5.32 -3.47 1.58
N ASP A 8 6.54 -3.93 1.78
CA ASP A 8 7.20 -4.89 0.89
C ASP A 8 8.35 -5.51 1.64
N ASP A 9 8.63 -6.78 1.39
CA ASP A 9 9.74 -7.46 2.05
C ASP A 9 11.07 -7.26 1.32
N GLU A 10 11.04 -6.65 0.14
CA GLU A 10 12.26 -6.34 -0.61
C GLU A 10 12.72 -4.93 -0.27
N TYR A 11 13.81 -4.85 0.48
CA TYR A 11 14.31 -3.57 0.96
C TYR A 11 14.64 -2.59 -0.17
N SER A 12 15.21 -3.11 -1.27
CA SER A 12 15.57 -2.25 -2.40
C SER A 12 14.34 -1.61 -3.05
N ILE A 13 13.24 -2.34 -3.10
CA ILE A 13 11.98 -1.80 -3.64
C ILE A 13 11.46 -0.68 -2.74
N ILE A 14 11.43 -0.94 -1.44
CA ILE A 14 10.98 0.07 -0.46
C ILE A 14 11.83 1.33 -0.57
N GLU A 15 13.13 1.17 -0.66
CA GLU A 15 14.05 2.32 -0.72
C GLU A 15 13.78 3.20 -1.93
N VAL A 16 13.68 2.57 -3.10
CA VAL A 16 13.47 3.31 -4.35
C VAL A 16 12.10 3.97 -4.37
N LEU A 17 11.05 3.21 -4.04
CA LEU A 17 9.69 3.74 -4.10
C LEU A 17 9.47 4.82 -3.05
N SER A 18 10.05 4.66 -1.85
CA SER A 18 9.94 5.69 -0.81
C SER A 18 10.53 7.01 -1.30
N TYR A 19 11.73 6.94 -1.88
CA TYR A 19 12.38 8.14 -2.39
C TYR A 19 11.52 8.82 -3.45
N LEU A 20 11.04 8.04 -4.42
CA LEU A 20 10.25 8.60 -5.51
C LEU A 20 8.94 9.20 -5.03
N LEU A 21 8.26 8.55 -4.09
CA LEU A 21 7.02 9.07 -3.55
C LEU A 21 7.26 10.33 -2.72
N GLU A 22 8.36 10.38 -1.98
CA GLU A 22 8.71 11.58 -1.22
C GLU A 22 8.98 12.76 -2.15
N GLU A 23 9.60 12.49 -3.30
CA GLU A 23 9.82 13.54 -4.30
C GLU A 23 8.51 14.09 -4.85
N GLU A 24 7.45 13.30 -4.80
CA GLU A 24 6.13 13.74 -5.25
C GLU A 24 5.33 14.44 -4.16
N GLY A 25 5.92 14.63 -3.00
CA GLY A 25 5.29 15.39 -1.93
C GLY A 25 4.57 14.56 -0.87
N TYR A 26 4.75 13.24 -0.86
CA TYR A 26 4.12 12.40 0.15
C TYR A 26 5.06 12.16 1.32
N ALA A 27 4.48 11.97 2.51
CA ALA A 27 5.22 11.42 3.63
C ALA A 27 5.12 9.90 3.52
N VAL A 28 6.23 9.19 3.72
CA VAL A 28 6.25 7.74 3.53
C VAL A 28 6.69 7.04 4.81
N LEU A 29 5.85 6.10 5.26
CA LEU A 29 6.20 5.15 6.30
C LEU A 29 6.43 3.82 5.61
N THR A 30 7.27 2.97 6.18
CA THR A 30 7.60 1.69 5.57
C THR A 30 7.40 0.55 6.53
N ALA A 31 7.13 -0.64 5.99
CA ALA A 31 7.04 -1.87 6.76
C ALA A 31 7.54 -3.02 5.90
N SER A 32 8.23 -3.97 6.54
CA SER A 32 8.82 -5.09 5.82
C SER A 32 7.90 -6.30 5.71
N ASN A 33 6.77 -6.28 6.39
CA ASN A 33 5.76 -7.33 6.28
C ASN A 33 4.45 -6.82 6.87
N GLY A 34 3.40 -7.64 6.76
CA GLY A 34 2.07 -7.23 7.21
C GLY A 34 1.96 -6.99 8.71
N GLN A 35 2.69 -7.75 9.51
CA GLN A 35 2.62 -7.56 10.96
C GLN A 35 3.23 -6.22 11.37
N VAL A 36 4.37 -5.88 10.79
CA VAL A 36 4.99 -4.57 11.04
C VAL A 36 4.06 -3.47 10.55
N ALA A 37 3.39 -3.69 9.41
CA ALA A 37 2.43 -2.71 8.89
C ALA A 37 1.29 -2.48 9.89
N LEU A 38 0.74 -3.54 10.48
CA LEU A 38 -0.33 -3.39 11.48
C LEU A 38 0.16 -2.62 12.71
N ASP A 39 1.38 -2.87 13.14
CA ASP A 39 1.95 -2.14 14.28
C ASP A 39 2.08 -0.65 13.94
N ARG A 40 2.45 -0.34 12.71
CA ARG A 40 2.58 1.05 12.28
C ARG A 40 1.24 1.77 12.22
N VAL A 41 0.22 1.12 11.64
CA VAL A 41 -1.09 1.78 11.52
C VAL A 41 -1.76 1.95 12.88
N ALA A 42 -1.43 1.11 13.85
CA ALA A 42 -1.94 1.28 15.21
C ALA A 42 -1.41 2.55 15.86
N LYS A 43 -0.21 2.98 15.48
CA LYS A 43 0.40 4.19 16.01
C LYS A 43 0.04 5.43 15.22
N LYS A 44 -0.09 5.31 13.92
CA LYS A 44 -0.44 6.42 13.06
C LYS A 44 -1.16 5.90 11.84
N VAL A 45 -2.42 6.28 11.68
CA VAL A 45 -3.24 5.84 10.55
C VAL A 45 -2.79 6.57 9.30
N PRO A 46 -2.34 5.86 8.27
CA PRO A 46 -1.93 6.50 7.02
C PRO A 46 -3.14 6.86 6.17
N ASP A 47 -2.89 7.67 5.14
CA ASP A 47 -3.94 8.02 4.18
C ASP A 47 -4.11 6.95 3.12
N LEU A 48 -3.08 6.11 2.93
CA LEU A 48 -3.07 5.06 1.91
C LEU A 48 -2.07 3.99 2.32
N VAL A 49 -2.41 2.73 2.05
CA VAL A 49 -1.48 1.61 2.19
C VAL A 49 -1.19 1.05 0.80
N VAL A 50 0.08 0.91 0.46
CA VAL A 50 0.53 0.27 -0.78
C VAL A 50 1.31 -0.97 -0.34
N THR A 51 0.80 -2.15 -0.67
CA THR A 51 1.39 -3.39 -0.16
C THR A 51 1.65 -4.41 -1.25
N ASP A 52 2.76 -5.13 -1.11
CA ASP A 52 3.00 -6.33 -1.90
C ASP A 52 2.10 -7.45 -1.39
N GLN A 53 1.84 -8.43 -2.25
CA GLN A 53 1.04 -9.60 -1.87
C GLN A 53 1.89 -10.67 -1.22
N MET A 54 3.03 -10.98 -1.83
CA MET A 54 3.84 -12.11 -1.36
C MET A 54 4.90 -11.63 -0.36
N MET A 55 4.59 -11.79 0.92
CA MET A 55 5.48 -11.41 1.99
C MET A 55 5.49 -12.51 3.06
N PRO A 56 6.61 -12.68 3.77
CA PRO A 56 6.62 -13.60 4.90
C PRO A 56 5.78 -13.07 6.06
N VAL A 57 5.42 -13.93 6.97
CA VAL A 57 4.68 -13.62 8.19
C VAL A 57 3.22 -13.31 7.93
N MET A 58 2.93 -12.35 7.04
CA MET A 58 1.56 -11.96 6.72
C MET A 58 1.53 -11.46 5.29
N THR A 59 0.69 -12.06 4.45
CA THR A 59 0.55 -11.65 3.05
C THR A 59 -0.24 -10.34 2.95
N GLY A 60 -0.20 -9.73 1.76
CA GLY A 60 -1.00 -8.54 1.51
C GLY A 60 -2.49 -8.79 1.70
N THR A 61 -2.96 -9.96 1.29
CA THR A 61 -4.36 -10.35 1.48
C THR A 61 -4.74 -10.41 2.95
N GLU A 62 -3.86 -11.00 3.75
CA GLU A 62 -4.10 -11.09 5.19
C GLU A 62 -4.07 -9.71 5.84
N LEU A 63 -3.16 -8.85 5.39
CA LEU A 63 -3.11 -7.47 5.88
C LEU A 63 -4.40 -6.74 5.55
N LEU A 64 -4.87 -6.86 4.30
CA LEU A 64 -6.12 -6.23 3.90
C LEU A 64 -7.28 -6.69 4.78
N ALA A 65 -7.38 -8.00 5.02
CA ALA A 65 -8.45 -8.55 5.85
C ALA A 65 -8.40 -7.95 7.26
N ALA A 66 -7.20 -7.83 7.83
CA ALA A 66 -7.05 -7.27 9.17
C ALA A 66 -7.48 -5.80 9.21
N LEU A 67 -7.11 -5.02 8.18
CA LEU A 67 -7.50 -3.61 8.11
C LEU A 67 -9.02 -3.47 7.98
N ARG A 68 -9.66 -4.30 7.19
CA ARG A 68 -11.10 -4.22 6.95
C ARG A 68 -11.93 -4.64 8.16
N LYS A 69 -11.36 -5.42 9.07
CA LYS A 69 -12.04 -5.83 10.29
C LYS A 69 -11.99 -4.79 11.39
N ASP A 70 -11.07 -3.86 11.32
CA ASP A 70 -10.89 -2.85 12.37
C ASP A 70 -11.70 -1.61 12.03
N PRO A 71 -12.71 -1.24 12.84
CA PRO A 71 -13.53 -0.08 12.53
C PRO A 71 -12.74 1.21 12.38
N ALA A 72 -11.59 1.32 13.04
CA ALA A 72 -10.76 2.51 12.95
C ALA A 72 -9.96 2.56 11.65
N LEU A 73 -9.80 1.43 10.97
CA LEU A 73 -8.90 1.29 9.82
C LEU A 73 -9.61 0.87 8.55
N GLN A 74 -10.87 0.43 8.64
CA GLN A 74 -11.56 -0.16 7.49
C GLN A 74 -11.76 0.80 6.32
N HIS A 75 -11.63 2.09 6.56
CA HIS A 75 -11.79 3.10 5.52
C HIS A 75 -10.48 3.45 4.82
N VAL A 76 -9.35 2.95 5.32
CA VAL A 76 -8.04 3.27 4.72
C VAL A 76 -7.94 2.56 3.37
N PRO A 77 -7.71 3.31 2.28
CA PRO A 77 -7.57 2.68 0.96
C PRO A 77 -6.28 1.87 0.86
N VAL A 78 -6.35 0.79 0.07
CA VAL A 78 -5.22 -0.12 -0.10
C VAL A 78 -5.00 -0.41 -1.58
N ILE A 79 -3.77 -0.20 -2.03
CA ILE A 79 -3.33 -0.58 -3.37
C ILE A 79 -2.47 -1.83 -3.25
N LEU A 80 -2.78 -2.85 -4.04
CA LEU A 80 -2.02 -4.09 -4.07
C LEU A 80 -1.00 -4.07 -5.20
N MET A 81 0.24 -4.43 -4.89
CA MET A 81 1.28 -4.69 -5.90
C MET A 81 1.43 -6.20 -5.98
N THR A 82 1.21 -6.78 -7.15
CA THR A 82 1.24 -8.24 -7.24
C THR A 82 1.73 -8.74 -8.60
N SER A 83 2.45 -9.87 -8.58
CA SER A 83 2.75 -10.62 -9.79
C SER A 83 1.76 -11.76 -10.00
N ALA A 84 0.82 -11.96 -9.07
CA ALA A 84 -0.19 -13.00 -9.17
C ALA A 84 -1.29 -12.60 -10.17
N PRO A 85 -2.03 -13.58 -10.73
CA PRO A 85 -3.15 -13.25 -11.59
C PRO A 85 -4.19 -12.42 -10.86
N LEU A 86 -4.61 -11.33 -11.50
CA LEU A 86 -5.56 -10.40 -10.88
C LEU A 86 -6.90 -11.04 -10.59
N ALA A 87 -7.30 -12.04 -11.38
CA ALA A 87 -8.56 -12.73 -11.16
C ALA A 87 -8.66 -13.33 -9.75
N ALA A 88 -7.54 -13.77 -9.20
CA ALA A 88 -7.52 -14.37 -7.87
C ALA A 88 -7.77 -13.35 -6.75
N THR A 89 -7.56 -12.08 -7.03
CA THR A 89 -7.69 -11.02 -6.03
C THR A 89 -8.95 -10.19 -6.17
N ARG A 90 -9.75 -10.42 -7.22
CA ARG A 90 -10.92 -9.60 -7.51
C ARG A 90 -12.01 -9.63 -6.44
N LYS A 91 -12.07 -10.73 -5.70
CA LYS A 91 -13.10 -10.88 -4.65
C LYS A 91 -12.79 -10.07 -3.42
N LEU A 92 -11.60 -9.50 -3.34
CA LEU A 92 -11.18 -8.74 -2.18
C LEU A 92 -11.44 -7.26 -2.39
N ARG A 93 -11.51 -6.53 -1.31
CA ARG A 93 -11.88 -5.11 -1.35
C ARG A 93 -10.65 -4.21 -1.46
N TRP A 94 -9.90 -4.44 -2.54
CA TRP A 94 -8.79 -3.57 -2.90
C TRP A 94 -9.33 -2.29 -3.54
N ASP A 95 -8.67 -1.19 -3.27
CA ASP A 95 -9.05 0.07 -3.90
C ASP A 95 -8.43 0.19 -5.29
N ASP A 96 -7.28 -0.43 -5.48
CA ASP A 96 -6.66 -0.55 -6.80
C ASP A 96 -5.59 -1.63 -6.71
N PHE A 97 -5.08 -2.07 -7.85
CA PHE A 97 -3.95 -2.98 -7.86
C PHE A 97 -3.12 -2.76 -9.11
N ILE A 98 -1.81 -3.06 -8.99
CA ILE A 98 -0.86 -2.92 -10.06
C ILE A 98 -0.11 -4.22 -10.24
N ALA A 99 0.08 -4.63 -11.50
CA ALA A 99 0.80 -5.86 -11.81
C ALA A 99 2.29 -5.59 -11.82
N LYS A 100 3.07 -6.46 -11.17
CA LYS A 100 4.53 -6.42 -11.25
C LYS A 100 5.00 -7.15 -12.50
N PRO A 101 6.03 -6.67 -13.18
CA PRO A 101 6.75 -5.42 -12.92
C PRO A 101 5.98 -4.21 -13.43
N PHE A 102 6.21 -3.07 -12.84
CA PHE A 102 5.54 -1.85 -13.24
C PHE A 102 6.53 -0.68 -13.27
N ALA A 103 6.18 0.35 -14.04
CA ALA A 103 6.93 1.61 -14.00
C ALA A 103 6.40 2.44 -12.85
N PHE A 104 7.27 3.28 -12.26
CA PHE A 104 6.83 4.14 -11.16
C PHE A 104 5.63 5.00 -11.56
N SER A 105 5.57 5.45 -12.82
CA SER A 105 4.44 6.24 -13.28
C SER A 105 3.10 5.52 -13.13
N GLU A 106 3.09 4.19 -13.25
CA GLU A 106 1.88 3.42 -13.05
C GLU A 106 1.44 3.42 -11.59
N LEU A 107 2.41 3.30 -10.68
CA LEU A 107 2.11 3.39 -9.25
C LEU A 107 1.61 4.78 -8.91
N LEU A 108 2.26 5.81 -9.43
CA LEU A 108 1.88 7.19 -9.16
C LEU A 108 0.47 7.48 -9.66
N GLN A 109 0.12 6.95 -10.84
CA GLN A 109 -1.24 7.10 -11.36
C GLN A 109 -2.27 6.43 -10.45
N ALA A 110 -1.95 5.23 -9.95
CA ALA A 110 -2.85 4.53 -9.02
C ALA A 110 -3.02 5.33 -7.73
N VAL A 111 -1.92 5.88 -7.21
CA VAL A 111 -1.98 6.72 -6.02
C VAL A 111 -2.88 7.93 -6.27
N HIS A 112 -2.75 8.57 -7.42
CA HIS A 112 -3.57 9.74 -7.75
C HIS A 112 -5.05 9.39 -7.93
N ARG A 113 -5.36 8.17 -8.40
CA ARG A 113 -6.75 7.74 -8.50
C ARG A 113 -7.38 7.52 -7.13
N VAL A 114 -6.60 6.96 -6.23
CA VAL A 114 -7.09 6.59 -4.89
C VAL A 114 -7.04 7.78 -3.95
N LEU A 115 -6.01 8.60 -4.05
CA LEU A 115 -5.86 9.83 -3.26
C LEU A 115 -5.87 11.01 -4.20
N PRO A 116 -7.04 11.51 -4.58
CA PRO A 116 -7.10 12.67 -5.45
C PRO A 116 -6.32 13.83 -4.84
N LYS A 117 -5.65 14.58 -5.68
CA LYS A 117 -4.95 15.76 -5.21
C LYS A 117 -5.94 16.67 -4.52
N LEU A 118 -5.58 17.09 -3.34
CA LEU A 118 -6.38 18.08 -2.66
C LEU A 118 -6.20 19.39 -3.40
N THR A 119 -7.32 20.04 -3.70
CA THR A 119 -7.30 21.30 -4.43
C THR A 119 -7.35 22.49 -3.51
N GLU A 120 -7.08 22.21 -2.29
CA GLU A 120 -7.06 23.25 -1.25
C GLU A 120 -5.92 24.19 -1.44
#